data_ff9b76ce4063aedcf6ded5d8c222d716
#
_entry.id   ff9b76ce4063aedcf6ded5d8c222d716
#
_cell.length_a   1.000
_cell.length_b   1.000
_cell.length_c   1.000
_cell.angle_alpha   90.00
_cell.angle_beta   90.00
_cell.angle_gamma   90.00
#
_symmetry.space_group_name_H-M   'P 1'
#
loop_
_entity.id
_entity.type
_entity.pdbx_description
1 polymer ?
#
loop_
_entity_poly.entity_id
_entity_poly.type
_entity_poly.pdbx_seq_one_letter_code
_entity_poly.pdbx_strand_id
1 'polypeptide(L)'
;MNPRILTLIVGVVTFVLGLMGLLMPQFVMDRMLGFAVNPGFPANGVIGEVRATYGGLFTVLGAITLLAALDPASHRVRITLIGLLWLGVCGGRLLGVSLDGNPGPMGLVAAALELIMGGALLLAALTAPSTTPTAAPYTPPIPPPPASSSTTPPG
;
A
#
# COMPACT_ATOMS: atom_id res chain seq x y z
N MET A 1 -3.50 -6.90 -18.82
CA MET A 1 -4.25 -7.23 -17.60
C MET A 1 -4.81 -5.93 -17.02
N ASN A 2 -6.04 -5.89 -16.54
CA ASN A 2 -6.66 -4.65 -16.06
C ASN A 2 -6.04 -4.23 -14.71
N PRO A 3 -5.38 -3.05 -14.61
CA PRO A 3 -4.69 -2.61 -13.39
C PRO A 3 -5.65 -2.46 -12.21
N ARG A 4 -6.91 -2.07 -12.47
CA ARG A 4 -7.94 -1.95 -11.44
C ARG A 4 -8.24 -3.29 -10.77
N ILE A 5 -8.36 -4.35 -11.57
CA ILE A 5 -8.66 -5.70 -11.04
C ILE A 5 -7.50 -6.21 -10.20
N LEU A 6 -6.25 -6.05 -10.67
CA LEU A 6 -5.07 -6.45 -9.91
C LEU A 6 -4.99 -5.74 -8.56
N THR A 7 -5.11 -4.41 -8.57
CA THR A 7 -5.06 -3.60 -7.36
C THR A 7 -6.19 -3.97 -6.40
N LEU A 8 -7.41 -4.23 -6.94
CA LEU A 8 -8.56 -4.63 -6.14
C LEU A 8 -8.33 -5.99 -5.46
N ILE A 9 -7.86 -6.99 -6.20
CA ILE A 9 -7.59 -8.33 -5.64
C ILE A 9 -6.57 -8.24 -4.51
N VAL A 10 -5.44 -7.57 -4.74
CA VAL A 10 -4.40 -7.41 -3.71
C VAL A 10 -4.94 -6.63 -2.52
N GLY A 11 -5.71 -5.57 -2.75
CA GLY A 11 -6.33 -4.78 -1.68
C GLY A 11 -7.26 -5.61 -0.80
N VAL A 12 -8.13 -6.43 -1.41
CA VAL A 12 -9.05 -7.34 -0.68
C VAL A 12 -8.25 -8.35 0.13
N VAL A 13 -7.27 -9.02 -0.47
CA VAL A 13 -6.46 -10.03 0.23
C VAL A 13 -5.73 -9.39 1.41
N THR A 14 -5.06 -8.25 1.20
CA THR A 14 -4.34 -7.53 2.27
C THR A 14 -5.28 -7.11 3.40
N PHE A 15 -6.45 -6.56 3.05
CA PHE A 15 -7.44 -6.11 4.02
C PHE A 15 -8.00 -7.27 4.86
N VAL A 16 -8.34 -8.39 4.22
CA VAL A 16 -8.84 -9.59 4.92
C VAL A 16 -7.77 -10.17 5.85
N LEU A 17 -6.51 -10.29 5.39
CA LEU A 17 -5.39 -10.72 6.23
C LEU A 17 -5.21 -9.79 7.44
N GLY A 18 -5.36 -8.48 7.23
CA GLY A 18 -5.34 -7.49 8.30
C GLY A 18 -6.45 -7.70 9.32
N LEU A 19 -7.69 -7.84 8.88
CA LEU A 19 -8.82 -8.12 9.77
C LEU A 19 -8.63 -9.43 10.55
N MET A 20 -8.09 -10.46 9.92
CA MET A 20 -7.76 -11.72 10.61
C MET A 20 -6.73 -11.49 11.71
N GLY A 21 -5.67 -10.71 11.46
CA GLY A 21 -4.67 -10.36 12.47
C GLY A 21 -5.25 -9.56 13.65
N LEU A 22 -6.23 -8.67 13.39
CA LEU A 22 -6.91 -7.91 14.44
C LEU A 22 -7.86 -8.76 15.28
N LEU A 23 -8.72 -9.52 14.62
CA LEU A 23 -9.84 -10.21 15.25
C LEU A 23 -9.47 -11.62 15.75
N MET A 24 -8.55 -12.29 15.05
CA MET A 24 -8.16 -13.68 15.31
C MET A 24 -6.64 -13.85 15.39
N PRO A 25 -5.92 -13.07 16.24
CA PRO A 25 -4.45 -13.05 16.26
C PRO A 25 -3.85 -14.41 16.61
N GLN A 26 -4.49 -15.18 17.49
CA GLN A 26 -4.05 -16.54 17.85
C GLN A 26 -4.08 -17.48 16.64
N PHE A 27 -5.15 -17.42 15.83
CA PHE A 27 -5.24 -18.20 14.60
C PHE A 27 -4.10 -17.84 13.62
N VAL A 28 -3.81 -16.53 13.46
CA VAL A 28 -2.71 -16.07 12.61
C VAL A 28 -1.37 -16.59 13.13
N MET A 29 -1.13 -16.53 14.44
CA MET A 29 0.08 -17.04 15.05
C MET A 29 0.26 -18.55 14.83
N ASP A 30 -0.77 -19.33 15.18
CA ASP A 30 -0.66 -20.78 15.20
C ASP A 30 -0.66 -21.41 13.80
N ARG A 31 -1.48 -20.85 12.90
CA ARG A 31 -1.74 -21.46 11.58
C ARG A 31 -1.00 -20.80 10.43
N MET A 32 -0.75 -19.49 10.50
CA MET A 32 -0.12 -18.75 9.41
C MET A 32 1.36 -18.47 9.66
N LEU A 33 1.74 -18.16 10.90
CA LEU A 33 3.12 -17.80 11.22
C LEU A 33 3.90 -18.97 11.80
N GLY A 34 3.23 -20.02 12.29
CA GLY A 34 3.88 -21.20 12.87
C GLY A 34 4.67 -20.88 14.14
N PHE A 35 4.34 -19.79 14.82
CA PHE A 35 4.99 -19.46 16.09
C PHE A 35 4.57 -20.46 17.17
N ALA A 36 5.46 -21.37 17.53
CA ALA A 36 5.37 -22.03 18.82
C ALA A 36 5.60 -20.96 19.89
N VAL A 37 4.56 -20.66 20.67
CA VAL A 37 4.69 -19.74 21.81
C VAL A 37 5.73 -20.33 22.76
N ASN A 38 6.93 -19.75 22.80
CA ASN A 38 7.97 -20.16 23.71
C ASN A 38 7.48 -19.88 25.16
N PRO A 39 7.44 -20.86 26.07
CA PRO A 39 6.89 -20.67 27.41
C PRO A 39 7.51 -19.53 28.23
N GLY A 40 8.66 -19.00 27.82
CA GLY A 40 9.34 -17.87 28.45
C GLY A 40 8.91 -16.48 27.99
N PHE A 41 8.12 -16.37 26.91
CA PHE A 41 7.61 -15.07 26.42
C PHE A 41 6.19 -14.84 26.93
N PRO A 42 5.85 -13.63 27.43
CA PRO A 42 4.48 -13.33 27.80
C PRO A 42 3.59 -13.37 26.54
N ALA A 43 2.70 -14.38 26.49
CA ALA A 43 1.82 -14.64 25.36
C ALA A 43 1.05 -13.37 24.91
N ASN A 44 0.67 -12.52 25.87
CA ASN A 44 -0.04 -11.28 25.59
C ASN A 44 0.80 -10.25 24.81
N GLY A 45 2.12 -10.20 25.00
CA GLY A 45 3.01 -9.33 24.25
C GLY A 45 3.07 -9.73 22.78
N VAL A 46 3.26 -11.03 22.50
CA VAL A 46 3.32 -11.55 21.12
C VAL A 46 1.97 -11.37 20.41
N ILE A 47 0.85 -11.60 21.10
CA ILE A 47 -0.49 -11.34 20.56
C ILE A 47 -0.67 -9.86 20.21
N GLY A 48 -0.16 -8.96 21.06
CA GLY A 48 -0.16 -7.51 20.81
C GLY A 48 0.59 -7.14 19.55
N GLU A 49 1.79 -7.69 19.35
CA GLU A 49 2.60 -7.47 18.14
C GLU A 49 1.91 -7.99 16.87
N VAL A 50 1.29 -9.17 16.94
CA VAL A 50 0.53 -9.72 15.82
C VAL A 50 -0.66 -8.82 15.48
N ARG A 51 -1.39 -8.31 16.47
CA ARG A 51 -2.48 -7.37 16.24
C ARG A 51 -2.00 -6.05 15.64
N ALA A 52 -0.87 -5.52 16.12
CA ALA A 52 -0.33 -4.27 15.60
C ALA A 52 0.19 -4.43 14.16
N THR A 53 1.06 -5.41 13.94
CA THR A 53 1.78 -5.56 12.66
C THR A 53 0.91 -6.23 11.60
N TYR A 54 0.39 -7.43 11.88
CA TYR A 54 -0.42 -8.15 10.89
C TYR A 54 -1.87 -7.66 10.87
N GLY A 55 -2.39 -7.21 12.01
CA GLY A 55 -3.74 -6.68 12.11
C GLY A 55 -3.84 -5.24 11.61
N GLY A 56 -3.32 -4.31 12.40
CA GLY A 56 -3.46 -2.87 12.16
C GLY A 56 -2.84 -2.43 10.85
N LEU A 57 -1.54 -2.74 10.64
CA LEU A 57 -0.81 -2.30 9.46
C LEU A 57 -1.45 -2.86 8.16
N PHE A 58 -1.75 -4.16 8.09
CA PHE A 58 -2.32 -4.76 6.89
C PHE A 58 -3.75 -4.29 6.62
N THR A 59 -4.54 -4.03 7.66
CA THR A 59 -5.88 -3.43 7.50
C THR A 59 -5.78 -2.06 6.83
N VAL A 60 -4.89 -1.20 7.31
CA VAL A 60 -4.68 0.14 6.76
C VAL A 60 -4.12 0.06 5.34
N LEU A 61 -3.10 -0.76 5.09
CA LEU A 61 -2.53 -0.95 3.75
C LEU A 61 -3.56 -1.50 2.77
N GLY A 62 -4.36 -2.47 3.20
CA GLY A 62 -5.44 -3.02 2.40
C GLY A 62 -6.49 -1.97 2.04
N ALA A 63 -6.93 -1.16 3.02
CA ALA A 63 -7.86 -0.07 2.79
C ALA A 63 -7.32 0.97 1.79
N ILE A 64 -6.05 1.40 1.95
CA ILE A 64 -5.41 2.33 1.01
C ILE A 64 -5.31 1.73 -0.39
N THR A 65 -5.01 0.43 -0.49
CA THR A 65 -4.93 -0.29 -1.77
C THR A 65 -6.31 -0.37 -2.44
N LEU A 66 -7.37 -0.65 -1.68
CA LEU A 66 -8.74 -0.66 -2.17
C LEU A 66 -9.18 0.71 -2.68
N LEU A 67 -8.87 1.78 -1.95
CA LEU A 67 -9.12 3.15 -2.42
C LEU A 67 -8.35 3.47 -3.70
N ALA A 68 -7.10 3.04 -3.81
CA ALA A 68 -6.30 3.23 -5.01
C ALA A 68 -6.84 2.44 -6.22
N ALA A 69 -7.54 1.32 -6.00
CA ALA A 69 -8.17 0.54 -7.05
C ALA A 69 -9.36 1.25 -7.71
N LEU A 70 -9.95 2.27 -7.07
CA LEU A 70 -11.03 3.06 -7.66
C LEU A 70 -10.53 3.88 -8.85
N ASP A 71 -9.31 4.44 -8.76
CA ASP A 71 -8.64 5.17 -9.83
C ASP A 71 -7.13 4.87 -9.82
N PRO A 72 -6.68 3.77 -10.41
CA PRO A 72 -5.27 3.39 -10.42
C PRO A 72 -4.35 4.40 -11.11
N ALA A 73 -4.86 5.15 -12.08
CA ALA A 73 -4.09 6.14 -12.82
C ALA A 73 -3.64 7.28 -11.90
N SER A 74 -4.56 7.86 -11.14
CA SER A 74 -4.27 8.93 -10.18
C SER A 74 -3.49 8.45 -8.96
N HIS A 75 -3.54 7.15 -8.64
CA HIS A 75 -2.90 6.58 -7.47
C HIS A 75 -1.68 5.69 -7.77
N ARG A 76 -1.11 5.83 -8.98
CA ARG A 76 0.02 5.02 -9.46
C ARG A 76 1.19 4.97 -8.47
N VAL A 77 1.59 6.10 -7.90
CA VAL A 77 2.69 6.17 -6.93
C VAL A 77 2.36 5.37 -5.66
N ARG A 78 1.14 5.49 -5.14
CA ARG A 78 0.71 4.74 -3.95
C ARG A 78 0.74 3.24 -4.20
N ILE A 79 0.23 2.79 -5.35
CA ILE A 79 0.25 1.39 -5.77
C ILE A 79 1.68 0.87 -5.86
N THR A 80 2.59 1.67 -6.47
CA THR A 80 4.01 1.32 -6.55
C THR A 80 4.64 1.17 -5.17
N LEU A 81 4.43 2.13 -4.27
CA LEU A 81 5.00 2.10 -2.92
C LEU A 81 4.51 0.88 -2.12
N ILE A 82 3.22 0.54 -2.20
CA ILE A 82 2.68 -0.65 -1.53
C ILE A 82 3.24 -1.92 -2.16
N GLY A 83 3.41 -1.95 -3.49
CA GLY A 83 4.05 -3.07 -4.18
C GLY A 83 5.50 -3.29 -3.73
N LEU A 84 6.29 -2.21 -3.62
CA LEU A 84 7.65 -2.25 -3.11
C LEU A 84 7.71 -2.69 -1.64
N LEU A 85 6.73 -2.29 -0.83
CA LEU A 85 6.63 -2.71 0.56
C LEU A 85 6.44 -4.22 0.67
N TRP A 86 5.55 -4.82 -0.14
CA TRP A 86 5.37 -6.27 -0.21
C TRP A 86 6.64 -6.99 -0.66
N LEU A 87 7.36 -6.47 -1.67
CA LEU A 87 8.63 -7.04 -2.11
C LEU A 87 9.72 -6.91 -1.04
N GLY A 88 9.71 -5.82 -0.27
CA GLY A 88 10.61 -5.64 0.89
C GLY A 88 10.38 -6.70 1.97
N VAL A 89 9.11 -7.00 2.28
CA VAL A 89 8.76 -8.07 3.24
C VAL A 89 9.24 -9.43 2.73
N CYS A 90 8.99 -9.74 1.45
CA CYS A 90 9.51 -10.94 0.80
C CYS A 90 11.05 -11.02 0.88
N GLY A 91 11.74 -9.93 0.56
CA GLY A 91 13.21 -9.84 0.64
C GLY A 91 13.74 -10.07 2.05
N GLY A 92 13.11 -9.46 3.05
CA GLY A 92 13.44 -9.69 4.46
C GLY A 92 13.26 -11.15 4.89
N ARG A 93 12.19 -11.80 4.42
CA ARG A 93 11.94 -13.22 4.67
C ARG A 93 12.98 -14.11 4.01
N LEU A 94 13.35 -13.84 2.76
CA LEU A 94 14.39 -14.59 2.05
C LEU A 94 15.76 -14.41 2.70
N LEU A 95 16.06 -13.22 3.19
CA LEU A 95 17.27 -12.97 3.98
C LEU A 95 17.25 -13.81 5.27
N GLY A 96 16.13 -13.86 6.00
CA GLY A 96 15.97 -14.72 7.15
C GLY A 96 16.21 -16.19 6.82
N VAL A 97 15.68 -16.69 5.69
CA VAL A 97 15.98 -18.07 5.23
C VAL A 97 17.47 -18.30 5.07
N SER A 98 18.21 -17.30 4.55
CA SER A 98 19.64 -17.42 4.30
C SER A 98 20.49 -17.39 5.59
N LEU A 99 20.04 -16.62 6.58
CA LEU A 99 20.77 -16.43 7.85
C LEU A 99 20.36 -17.43 8.94
N ASP A 100 19.05 -17.70 9.05
CA ASP A 100 18.45 -18.43 10.17
C ASP A 100 18.00 -19.85 9.78
N GLY A 101 18.01 -20.16 8.47
CA GLY A 101 17.62 -21.46 7.93
C GLY A 101 16.17 -21.51 7.45
N ASN A 102 15.70 -22.73 7.14
CA ASN A 102 14.40 -22.96 6.52
C ASN A 102 13.22 -22.60 7.44
N PRO A 103 12.34 -21.65 7.07
CA PRO A 103 11.19 -21.22 7.89
C PRO A 103 10.02 -22.21 7.86
N GLY A 104 10.21 -23.37 7.24
CA GLY A 104 9.14 -24.33 7.02
C GLY A 104 8.21 -23.99 5.85
N PRO A 105 7.27 -24.91 5.53
CA PRO A 105 6.41 -24.77 4.35
C PRO A 105 5.58 -23.47 4.36
N MET A 106 5.05 -23.07 5.51
CA MET A 106 4.23 -21.85 5.64
C MET A 106 5.02 -20.59 5.40
N GLY A 107 6.28 -20.52 5.84
CA GLY A 107 7.14 -19.38 5.57
C GLY A 107 7.45 -19.23 4.08
N LEU A 108 7.62 -20.34 3.35
CA LEU A 108 7.82 -20.33 1.90
C LEU A 108 6.55 -19.91 1.15
N VAL A 109 5.38 -20.39 1.57
CA VAL A 109 4.08 -19.97 1.02
C VAL A 109 3.86 -18.47 1.23
N ALA A 110 4.20 -17.96 2.40
CA ALA A 110 4.11 -16.53 2.68
C ALA A 110 5.04 -15.71 1.77
N ALA A 111 6.29 -16.13 1.59
CA ALA A 111 7.23 -15.46 0.68
C ALA A 111 6.71 -15.45 -0.78
N ALA A 112 6.15 -16.55 -1.25
CA ALA A 112 5.55 -16.63 -2.58
C ALA A 112 4.35 -15.68 -2.72
N LEU A 113 3.49 -15.61 -1.72
CA LEU A 113 2.34 -14.70 -1.69
C LEU A 113 2.81 -13.24 -1.73
N GLU A 114 3.80 -12.87 -0.91
CA GLU A 114 4.39 -11.52 -0.86
C GLU A 114 4.98 -11.11 -2.22
N LEU A 115 5.69 -12.02 -2.86
CA LEU A 115 6.25 -11.80 -4.20
C LEU A 115 5.14 -11.58 -5.24
N ILE A 116 4.11 -12.42 -5.23
CA ILE A 116 2.99 -12.32 -6.16
C ILE A 116 2.23 -11.01 -5.95
N MET A 117 1.93 -10.65 -4.70
CA MET A 117 1.20 -9.41 -4.38
C MET A 117 1.98 -8.16 -4.76
N GLY A 118 3.28 -8.13 -4.41
CA GLY A 118 4.16 -7.03 -4.79
C GLY A 118 4.31 -6.90 -6.30
N GLY A 119 4.57 -8.01 -6.99
CA GLY A 119 4.67 -8.06 -8.45
C GLY A 119 3.37 -7.64 -9.16
N ALA A 120 2.22 -8.09 -8.66
CA ALA A 120 0.91 -7.70 -9.19
C ALA A 120 0.65 -6.20 -9.07
N LEU A 121 0.99 -5.58 -7.94
CA LEU A 121 0.84 -4.13 -7.75
C LEU A 121 1.80 -3.34 -8.64
N LEU A 122 3.06 -3.76 -8.78
CA LEU A 122 3.98 -3.11 -9.70
C LEU A 122 3.51 -3.20 -11.15
N LEU A 123 3.02 -4.37 -11.56
CA LEU A 123 2.45 -4.55 -12.88
C LEU A 123 1.21 -3.65 -13.08
N ALA A 124 0.34 -3.56 -12.08
CA ALA A 124 -0.82 -2.66 -12.11
C ALA A 124 -0.39 -1.19 -12.25
N ALA A 125 0.63 -0.77 -11.50
CA ALA A 125 1.15 0.59 -11.60
C ALA A 125 1.78 0.87 -12.98
N LEU A 126 2.51 -0.08 -13.55
CA LEU A 126 3.13 0.08 -14.88
C LEU A 126 2.11 0.12 -16.02
N THR A 127 1.00 -0.60 -15.88
CA THR A 127 -0.05 -0.69 -16.91
C THR A 127 -1.18 0.32 -16.73
N ALA A 128 -1.20 1.06 -15.61
CA ALA A 128 -2.16 2.14 -15.40
C ALA A 128 -1.95 3.27 -16.44
N PRO A 129 -3.01 3.82 -17.03
CA PRO A 129 -2.89 4.95 -17.97
C PRO A 129 -2.13 6.12 -17.33
N SER A 130 -1.27 6.77 -18.10
CA SER A 130 -0.61 8.00 -17.63
C SER A 130 -1.64 9.14 -17.62
N THR A 131 -1.88 9.72 -16.45
CA THR A 131 -2.61 10.99 -16.37
C THR A 131 -1.64 12.08 -16.83
N THR A 132 -1.71 12.47 -18.11
CA THR A 132 -1.08 13.71 -18.55
C THR A 132 -1.79 14.85 -17.83
N PRO A 133 -1.09 15.70 -17.08
CA PRO A 133 -1.73 16.88 -16.52
C PRO A 133 -2.29 17.68 -17.70
N THR A 134 -3.61 17.77 -17.78
CA THR A 134 -4.22 18.71 -18.73
C THR A 134 -3.70 20.08 -18.32
N ALA A 135 -2.83 20.68 -19.13
CA ALA A 135 -2.39 22.03 -18.90
C ALA A 135 -3.63 22.88 -18.68
N ALA A 136 -3.70 23.55 -17.54
CA ALA A 136 -4.80 24.48 -17.28
C ALA A 136 -4.91 25.40 -18.50
N PRO A 137 -6.11 25.69 -19.00
CA PRO A 137 -6.27 26.63 -20.10
C PRO A 137 -5.52 27.91 -19.75
N TYR A 138 -4.59 28.30 -20.63
CA TYR A 138 -3.87 29.56 -20.45
C TYR A 138 -4.88 30.70 -20.38
N THR A 139 -5.10 31.25 -19.22
CA THR A 139 -5.89 32.48 -19.05
C THR A 139 -4.91 33.63 -19.26
N PRO A 140 -5.02 34.38 -20.37
CA PRO A 140 -4.13 35.52 -20.60
C PRO A 140 -4.27 36.51 -19.42
N PRO A 141 -3.18 37.18 -19.05
CA PRO A 141 -3.22 38.19 -17.98
C PRO A 141 -4.29 39.25 -18.32
N ILE A 142 -5.11 39.58 -17.35
CA ILE A 142 -6.10 40.63 -17.48
C ILE A 142 -5.33 41.93 -17.78
N PRO A 143 -5.61 42.64 -18.89
CA PRO A 143 -4.93 43.88 -19.16
C PRO A 143 -5.16 44.88 -18.03
N PRO A 144 -4.15 45.67 -17.66
CA PRO A 144 -4.28 46.65 -16.58
C PRO A 144 -5.44 47.61 -16.92
N PRO A 145 -6.17 48.08 -15.90
CA PRO A 145 -7.24 49.04 -16.12
C PRO A 145 -6.69 50.32 -16.81
N PRO A 146 -7.41 50.94 -17.69
CA PRO A 146 -6.98 52.17 -18.36
C PRO A 146 -6.64 53.22 -17.29
N ALA A 147 -5.49 53.88 -17.49
CA ALA A 147 -5.07 54.94 -16.60
C ALA A 147 -6.18 55.99 -16.48
N SER A 148 -6.64 56.22 -15.23
CA SER A 148 -7.62 57.27 -14.98
C SER A 148 -7.03 58.62 -15.43
N SER A 149 -7.59 59.21 -16.44
CA SER A 149 -7.26 60.55 -16.87
C SER A 149 -7.56 61.50 -15.70
N SER A 150 -6.50 61.98 -15.06
CA SER A 150 -6.61 63.07 -14.07
C SER A 150 -7.09 64.32 -14.83
N THR A 151 -8.39 64.58 -14.74
CA THR A 151 -8.92 65.91 -15.11
C THR A 151 -8.42 66.93 -14.09
N THR A 152 -7.40 67.70 -14.48
CA THR A 152 -6.98 68.90 -13.74
C THR A 152 -8.12 69.88 -13.73
N PRO A 153 -8.62 70.40 -12.62
CA PRO A 153 -9.67 71.41 -12.63
C PRO A 153 -9.06 72.72 -13.15
N PRO A 154 -9.84 73.52 -13.97
CA PRO A 154 -9.38 74.84 -14.41
C PRO A 154 -9.34 75.78 -13.23
N GLY A 155 -8.23 76.50 -13.08
CA GLY A 155 -8.03 77.59 -12.11
C GLY A 155 -8.77 78.91 -12.47
#